data_d7bba5561aecbd38b009153847b063df
#
_entry.id   d7bba5561aecbd38b009153847b063df
#
_cell.length_a   1.000
_cell.length_b   1.000
_cell.length_c   1.000
_cell.angle_alpha   90.00
_cell.angle_beta   90.00
_cell.angle_gamma   90.00
#
_symmetry.space_group_name_H-M   'P 1'
#
loop_
_entity.id
_entity.type
_entity.pdbx_description
1 polymer ?
#
loop_
_entity_poly.entity_id
_entity_poly.type
_entity_poly.pdbx_seq_one_letter_code
_entity_poly.pdbx_strand_id
1 'polypeptide(L)'
;SRGLGDVYKRQDYKIMAYKHEGYFSKITDIKSYYNANMALLDTDKRQKLFPDNAPVYTKVRDNPPAKFAIGAKVKNSLIADGCIIEGTVENSILFRGAKVGKGSVVKDSIIMQDTVIGKNCVVDCVITDKIVKITDRKILTGSANYPIYIGKGAEI
;
A
#
# COMPACT_ATOMS: atom_id res chain seq x y z
N SER A 1 -6.16 -10.56 23.64
CA SER A 1 -6.50 -11.10 24.97
C SER A 1 -6.32 -12.60 24.95
N ARG A 2 -5.42 -13.10 25.77
CA ARG A 2 -5.26 -14.54 25.96
C ARG A 2 -6.31 -14.99 26.98
N GLY A 3 -7.47 -15.42 26.50
CA GLY A 3 -8.54 -15.89 27.36
C GLY A 3 -8.24 -17.27 27.97
N LEU A 4 -8.90 -17.59 29.08
CA LEU A 4 -8.82 -18.87 29.77
C LEU A 4 -9.04 -20.08 28.82
N GLY A 5 -9.81 -19.92 27.75
CA GLY A 5 -10.04 -20.96 26.74
C GLY A 5 -8.79 -21.42 25.99
N ASP A 6 -7.75 -20.59 25.89
CA ASP A 6 -6.48 -20.98 25.25
C ASP A 6 -5.65 -21.91 26.15
N VAL A 7 -5.82 -21.85 27.48
CA VAL A 7 -5.09 -22.69 28.43
C VAL A 7 -5.63 -24.11 28.39
N TYR A 8 -6.96 -24.29 28.33
CA TYR A 8 -7.58 -25.63 28.29
C TYR A 8 -7.31 -26.35 26.97
N LYS A 9 -7.31 -25.64 25.84
CA LYS A 9 -6.97 -26.23 24.53
C LYS A 9 -5.53 -26.75 24.46
N ARG A 10 -4.61 -26.21 25.27
CA ARG A 10 -3.21 -26.63 25.27
C ARG A 10 -2.97 -27.98 25.94
N GLN A 11 -3.89 -28.43 26.80
CA GLN A 11 -3.75 -29.71 27.54
C GLN A 11 -4.06 -30.93 26.65
N ASP A 12 -4.93 -30.76 25.63
CA ASP A 12 -5.38 -31.87 24.78
C ASP A 12 -4.60 -31.98 23.46
N TYR A 13 -3.74 -31.02 23.12
CA TYR A 13 -3.00 -31.00 21.87
C TYR A 13 -1.49 -30.99 22.07
N LYS A 14 -0.79 -31.80 21.26
CA LYS A 14 0.67 -31.76 21.17
C LYS A 14 1.06 -30.47 20.40
N ILE A 15 1.48 -29.45 21.14
CA ILE A 15 1.92 -28.14 20.54
C ILE A 15 3.41 -28.25 20.25
N MET A 16 3.77 -28.04 18.99
CA MET A 16 5.14 -27.99 18.52
C MET A 16 5.47 -26.59 18.00
N ALA A 17 6.71 -26.13 18.26
CA ALA A 17 7.21 -24.90 17.70
C ALA A 17 7.62 -25.13 16.25
N TYR A 18 7.18 -24.24 15.36
CA TYR A 18 7.64 -24.17 13.98
C TYR A 18 8.55 -22.95 13.80
N LYS A 19 9.80 -23.19 13.37
CA LYS A 19 10.74 -22.13 13.05
C LYS A 19 10.50 -21.68 11.61
N HIS A 20 10.02 -20.45 11.44
CA HIS A 20 9.87 -19.83 10.13
C HIS A 20 11.20 -19.25 9.66
N GLU A 21 11.65 -19.63 8.44
CA GLU A 21 12.92 -19.19 7.85
C GLU A 21 12.71 -18.21 6.67
N GLY A 22 11.47 -17.79 6.42
CA GLY A 22 11.10 -16.88 5.34
C GLY A 22 11.05 -15.40 5.75
N TYR A 23 10.55 -14.56 4.84
CA TYR A 23 10.26 -13.17 5.14
C TYR A 23 9.12 -13.06 6.16
N PHE A 24 9.33 -12.30 7.20
CA PHE A 24 8.34 -12.01 8.23
C PHE A 24 8.32 -10.52 8.55
N SER A 25 7.14 -9.95 8.65
CA SER A 25 6.95 -8.57 9.10
C SER A 25 5.84 -8.50 10.13
N LYS A 26 6.11 -7.84 11.26
CA LYS A 26 5.11 -7.58 12.30
C LYS A 26 4.65 -6.13 12.19
N ILE A 27 3.35 -5.93 12.00
CA ILE A 27 2.73 -4.60 11.92
C ILE A 27 2.16 -4.25 13.28
N THR A 28 2.71 -3.23 13.93
CA THR A 28 2.30 -2.75 15.26
C THR A 28 1.89 -1.28 15.26
N ASP A 29 2.38 -0.51 14.30
CA ASP A 29 2.18 0.92 14.17
C ASP A 29 2.19 1.35 12.70
N ILE A 30 1.93 2.63 12.44
CA ILE A 30 1.91 3.21 11.08
C ILE A 30 3.26 3.07 10.39
N LYS A 31 4.36 3.23 11.11
CA LYS A 31 5.71 3.10 10.55
C LYS A 31 5.97 1.66 10.09
N SER A 32 5.65 0.67 10.92
CA SER A 32 5.82 -0.74 10.55
C SER A 32 4.89 -1.14 9.39
N TYR A 33 3.67 -0.60 9.35
CA TYR A 33 2.77 -0.75 8.21
C TYR A 33 3.37 -0.16 6.92
N TYR A 34 3.88 1.06 6.99
CA TYR A 34 4.54 1.72 5.87
C TYR A 34 5.72 0.90 5.37
N ASN A 35 6.63 0.52 6.26
CA ASN A 35 7.81 -0.27 5.91
C ASN A 35 7.47 -1.64 5.32
N ALA A 36 6.45 -2.33 5.86
CA ALA A 36 6.01 -3.62 5.35
C ALA A 36 5.45 -3.52 3.92
N ASN A 37 4.70 -2.46 3.62
CA ASN A 37 4.19 -2.21 2.27
C ASN A 37 5.32 -1.82 1.32
N MET A 38 6.18 -0.88 1.69
CA MET A 38 7.30 -0.43 0.84
C MET A 38 8.28 -1.55 0.55
N ALA A 39 8.44 -2.51 1.46
CA ALA A 39 9.24 -3.72 1.23
C ALA A 39 8.73 -4.57 0.05
N LEU A 40 7.45 -4.44 -0.34
CA LEU A 40 6.89 -5.15 -1.50
C LEU A 40 7.38 -4.61 -2.86
N LEU A 41 7.98 -3.43 -2.88
CA LEU A 41 8.65 -2.89 -4.08
C LEU A 41 9.89 -3.72 -4.44
N ASP A 42 10.51 -4.37 -3.45
CA ASP A 42 11.59 -5.33 -3.63
C ASP A 42 11.00 -6.65 -4.17
N THR A 43 11.47 -7.07 -5.35
CA THR A 43 10.97 -8.25 -6.04
C THR A 43 11.24 -9.54 -5.25
N ASP A 44 12.41 -9.68 -4.63
CA ASP A 44 12.77 -10.88 -3.87
C ASP A 44 11.88 -11.06 -2.63
N LYS A 45 11.60 -9.97 -1.92
CA LYS A 45 10.70 -9.98 -0.75
C LYS A 45 9.28 -10.27 -1.17
N ARG A 46 8.83 -9.68 -2.27
CA ARG A 46 7.49 -9.91 -2.81
C ARG A 46 7.29 -11.38 -3.22
N GLN A 47 8.26 -11.99 -3.91
CA GLN A 47 8.19 -13.39 -4.30
C GLN A 47 8.22 -14.35 -3.09
N LYS A 48 8.98 -14.02 -2.04
CA LYS A 48 8.97 -14.81 -0.80
C LYS A 48 7.64 -14.74 -0.06
N LEU A 49 6.93 -13.62 -0.15
CA LEU A 49 5.62 -13.44 0.50
C LEU A 49 4.47 -14.03 -0.34
N PHE A 50 4.58 -13.96 -1.66
CA PHE A 50 3.58 -14.45 -2.62
C PHE A 50 4.22 -15.43 -3.61
N PRO A 51 4.61 -16.62 -3.15
CA PRO A 51 5.21 -17.62 -4.03
C PRO A 51 4.16 -18.22 -4.97
N ASP A 52 4.57 -18.56 -6.20
CA ASP A 52 3.66 -19.06 -7.23
C ASP A 52 2.94 -20.37 -6.83
N ASN A 53 3.58 -21.18 -5.98
CA ASN A 53 3.02 -22.44 -5.47
C ASN A 53 2.06 -22.28 -4.29
N ALA A 54 1.89 -21.07 -3.74
CA ALA A 54 0.96 -20.78 -2.66
C ALA A 54 0.24 -19.44 -2.89
N PRO A 55 -0.63 -19.35 -3.90
CA PRO A 55 -1.29 -18.11 -4.26
C PRO A 55 -2.25 -17.63 -3.15
N VAL A 56 -2.25 -16.33 -2.90
CA VAL A 56 -3.19 -15.70 -1.99
C VAL A 56 -4.41 -15.22 -2.78
N TYR A 57 -5.56 -15.83 -2.52
CA TYR A 57 -6.81 -15.46 -3.18
C TYR A 57 -7.42 -14.23 -2.53
N THR A 58 -7.73 -13.23 -3.34
CA THR A 58 -8.40 -12.00 -2.90
C THR A 58 -9.70 -11.79 -3.67
N LYS A 59 -10.54 -10.85 -3.19
CA LYS A 59 -11.78 -10.51 -3.89
C LYS A 59 -11.46 -9.97 -5.29
N VAL A 60 -11.99 -10.64 -6.31
CA VAL A 60 -11.90 -10.20 -7.70
C VAL A 60 -12.78 -8.96 -7.90
N ARG A 61 -12.28 -7.98 -8.65
CA ARG A 61 -13.03 -6.83 -9.17
C ARG A 61 -12.71 -6.68 -10.65
N ASP A 62 -13.75 -6.45 -11.45
CA ASP A 62 -13.62 -6.23 -12.89
C ASP A 62 -13.29 -4.74 -13.15
N ASN A 63 -12.07 -4.34 -12.82
CA ASN A 63 -11.57 -3.00 -13.13
C ASN A 63 -10.86 -3.02 -14.49
N PRO A 64 -10.93 -1.91 -15.26
CA PRO A 64 -10.15 -1.79 -16.48
C PRO A 64 -8.65 -1.78 -16.16
N PRO A 65 -7.77 -2.10 -17.11
CA PRO A 65 -6.33 -1.94 -16.95
C PRO A 65 -5.93 -0.52 -16.52
N ALA A 66 -4.78 -0.39 -15.87
CA ALA A 66 -4.23 0.92 -15.53
C ALA A 66 -3.92 1.74 -16.80
N LYS A 67 -4.30 3.02 -16.81
CA LYS A 67 -4.05 3.96 -17.90
C LYS A 67 -2.96 4.97 -17.54
N PHE A 68 -1.98 5.07 -18.42
CA PHE A 68 -0.91 6.06 -18.32
C PHE A 68 -1.12 7.12 -19.41
N ALA A 69 -1.24 8.38 -19.05
CA ALA A 69 -1.38 9.47 -19.98
C ALA A 69 -0.04 9.83 -20.65
N ILE A 70 -0.10 10.56 -21.76
CA ILE A 70 1.10 11.06 -22.43
C ILE A 70 1.86 11.98 -21.47
N GLY A 71 3.14 11.69 -21.27
CA GLY A 71 4.00 12.44 -20.33
C GLY A 71 3.98 11.94 -18.88
N ALA A 72 3.16 10.93 -18.55
CA ALA A 72 3.24 10.27 -17.25
C ALA A 72 4.60 9.59 -17.07
N LYS A 73 5.15 9.67 -15.84
CA LYS A 73 6.43 9.03 -15.49
C LYS A 73 6.20 8.10 -14.31
N VAL A 74 6.55 6.84 -14.49
CA VAL A 74 6.42 5.84 -13.42
C VAL A 74 7.75 5.13 -13.25
N LYS A 75 8.23 5.07 -11.99
CA LYS A 75 9.48 4.42 -11.65
C LYS A 75 9.33 3.63 -10.35
N ASN A 76 9.80 2.37 -10.36
CA ASN A 76 9.83 1.49 -9.18
C ASN A 76 8.54 1.51 -8.35
N SER A 77 7.38 1.27 -8.98
CA SER A 77 6.08 1.40 -8.33
C SER A 77 5.17 0.22 -8.64
N LEU A 78 4.30 -0.13 -7.71
CA LEU A 78 3.24 -1.11 -7.90
C LEU A 78 1.93 -0.38 -8.17
N ILE A 79 1.33 -0.61 -9.33
CA ILE A 79 0.12 0.07 -9.77
C ILE A 79 -0.95 -0.97 -10.09
N ALA A 80 -2.04 -0.91 -9.35
CA ALA A 80 -3.17 -1.82 -9.52
C ALA A 80 -4.10 -1.39 -10.66
N ASP A 81 -5.03 -2.28 -11.01
CA ASP A 81 -6.03 -2.05 -12.06
C ASP A 81 -6.90 -0.82 -11.80
N GLY A 82 -7.39 -0.22 -12.86
CA GLY A 82 -8.26 0.96 -12.80
C GLY A 82 -7.58 2.27 -12.46
N CYS A 83 -6.26 2.27 -12.23
CA CYS A 83 -5.51 3.50 -11.97
C CYS A 83 -5.41 4.37 -13.21
N ILE A 84 -5.45 5.70 -13.02
CA ILE A 84 -5.21 6.70 -14.07
C ILE A 84 -4.05 7.59 -13.64
N ILE A 85 -2.95 7.53 -14.35
CA ILE A 85 -1.72 8.27 -14.03
C ILE A 85 -1.46 9.32 -15.11
N GLU A 86 -1.57 10.59 -14.73
CA GLU A 86 -1.26 11.75 -15.58
C GLU A 86 -0.02 12.51 -15.11
N GLY A 87 0.48 12.20 -13.92
CA GLY A 87 1.64 12.81 -13.28
C GLY A 87 2.85 11.88 -13.17
N THR A 88 3.66 12.11 -12.15
CA THR A 88 4.86 11.33 -11.83
C THR A 88 4.60 10.46 -10.59
N VAL A 89 4.98 9.18 -10.65
CA VAL A 89 4.87 8.24 -9.53
C VAL A 89 6.21 7.54 -9.37
N GLU A 90 6.83 7.66 -8.20
CA GLU A 90 8.11 7.03 -7.88
C GLU A 90 8.03 6.29 -6.55
N ASN A 91 8.64 5.11 -6.46
CA ASN A 91 8.75 4.30 -5.23
C ASN A 91 7.42 4.19 -4.46
N SER A 92 6.29 4.01 -5.16
CA SER A 92 4.98 4.13 -4.54
C SER A 92 4.10 2.93 -4.86
N ILE A 93 3.09 2.72 -4.01
CA ILE A 93 2.10 1.66 -4.19
C ILE A 93 0.73 2.31 -4.36
N LEU A 94 0.12 2.10 -5.53
CA LEU A 94 -1.20 2.61 -5.87
C LEU A 94 -2.20 1.45 -5.96
N PHE A 95 -3.21 1.50 -5.12
CA PHE A 95 -4.30 0.52 -5.11
C PHE A 95 -5.33 0.85 -6.19
N ARG A 96 -6.24 -0.08 -6.42
CA ARG A 96 -7.24 -0.04 -7.50
C ARG A 96 -7.99 1.29 -7.58
N GLY A 97 -8.13 1.82 -8.78
CA GLY A 97 -8.91 3.02 -9.05
C GLY A 97 -8.27 4.33 -8.59
N ALA A 98 -7.03 4.31 -8.13
CA ALA A 98 -6.33 5.53 -7.74
C ALA A 98 -6.06 6.42 -8.96
N LYS A 99 -6.20 7.74 -8.79
CA LYS A 99 -5.99 8.73 -9.85
C LYS A 99 -4.94 9.74 -9.44
N VAL A 100 -3.97 10.00 -10.32
CA VAL A 100 -2.92 11.00 -10.13
C VAL A 100 -3.03 12.03 -11.23
N GLY A 101 -3.38 13.25 -10.86
CA GLY A 101 -3.60 14.36 -11.79
C GLY A 101 -2.33 14.89 -12.43
N LYS A 102 -2.49 15.62 -13.52
CA LYS A 102 -1.41 16.20 -14.33
C LYS A 102 -0.51 17.12 -13.51
N GLY A 103 0.80 16.95 -13.66
CA GLY A 103 1.80 17.75 -12.96
C GLY A 103 2.01 17.38 -11.48
N SER A 104 1.25 16.40 -10.98
CA SER A 104 1.42 15.91 -9.60
C SER A 104 2.58 14.93 -9.51
N VAL A 105 3.24 14.93 -8.36
CA VAL A 105 4.38 14.06 -8.03
C VAL A 105 4.03 13.27 -6.77
N VAL A 106 4.02 11.95 -6.90
CA VAL A 106 3.79 11.01 -5.80
C VAL A 106 5.07 10.23 -5.58
N LYS A 107 5.65 10.34 -4.39
CA LYS A 107 6.89 9.64 -4.03
C LYS A 107 6.72 8.91 -2.71
N ASP A 108 7.39 7.76 -2.59
CA ASP A 108 7.52 7.03 -1.35
C ASP A 108 6.17 6.92 -0.59
N SER A 109 5.07 6.69 -1.31
CA SER A 109 3.72 6.81 -0.78
C SER A 109 2.86 5.57 -1.04
N ILE A 110 1.88 5.38 -0.17
CA ILE A 110 0.90 4.29 -0.26
C ILE A 110 -0.47 4.93 -0.48
N ILE A 111 -1.01 4.79 -1.68
CA ILE A 111 -2.28 5.40 -2.09
C ILE A 111 -3.33 4.30 -2.20
N MET A 112 -4.30 4.29 -1.26
CA MET A 112 -5.32 3.25 -1.24
C MET A 112 -6.44 3.50 -2.25
N GLN A 113 -7.38 2.53 -2.30
CA GLN A 113 -8.40 2.44 -3.34
C GLN A 113 -9.21 3.71 -3.52
N ASP A 114 -9.51 4.01 -4.79
CA ASP A 114 -10.42 5.08 -5.21
C ASP A 114 -10.01 6.48 -4.68
N THR A 115 -8.72 6.65 -4.36
CA THR A 115 -8.14 7.94 -3.96
C THR A 115 -7.88 8.79 -5.20
N VAL A 116 -8.23 10.05 -5.14
CA VAL A 116 -8.02 11.03 -6.21
C VAL A 116 -7.03 12.09 -5.74
N ILE A 117 -5.91 12.20 -6.44
CA ILE A 117 -4.92 13.27 -6.28
C ILE A 117 -5.11 14.26 -7.41
N GLY A 118 -5.38 15.50 -7.05
CA GLY A 118 -5.59 16.61 -7.99
C GLY A 118 -4.36 16.95 -8.83
N LYS A 119 -4.38 18.12 -9.47
CA LYS A 119 -3.29 18.60 -10.35
C LYS A 119 -2.24 19.37 -9.55
N ASN A 120 -0.98 19.26 -10.00
CA ASN A 120 0.15 20.01 -9.44
C ASN A 120 0.31 19.79 -7.91
N CYS A 121 0.03 18.61 -7.43
CA CYS A 121 0.23 18.21 -6.03
C CYS A 121 1.61 17.58 -5.84
N VAL A 122 2.13 17.70 -4.62
CA VAL A 122 3.30 16.95 -4.16
C VAL A 122 2.86 16.08 -2.98
N VAL A 123 3.05 14.78 -3.11
CA VAL A 123 2.68 13.79 -2.10
C VAL A 123 3.90 12.92 -1.85
N ASP A 124 4.52 13.07 -0.69
CA ASP A 124 5.78 12.41 -0.34
C ASP A 124 5.69 11.80 1.06
N CYS A 125 6.03 10.51 1.18
CA CYS A 125 5.92 9.75 2.44
C CYS A 125 4.50 9.85 3.06
N VAL A 126 3.46 9.61 2.25
CA VAL A 126 2.06 9.70 2.66
C VAL A 126 1.37 8.34 2.52
N ILE A 127 0.53 8.02 3.49
CA ILE A 127 -0.41 6.90 3.44
C ILE A 127 -1.81 7.49 3.36
N THR A 128 -2.51 7.31 2.25
CA THR A 128 -3.94 7.60 2.19
C THR A 128 -4.76 6.34 2.43
N ASP A 129 -5.85 6.46 3.18
CA ASP A 129 -6.88 5.43 3.20
C ASP A 129 -7.79 5.57 1.95
N LYS A 130 -8.85 4.78 1.87
CA LYS A 130 -9.73 4.67 0.72
C LYS A 130 -10.57 5.93 0.51
N ILE A 131 -10.86 6.25 -0.76
CA ILE A 131 -11.80 7.32 -1.14
C ILE A 131 -11.33 8.69 -0.61
N VAL A 132 -10.03 8.91 -0.53
CA VAL A 132 -9.46 10.22 -0.17
C VAL A 132 -9.43 11.11 -1.41
N LYS A 133 -9.70 12.40 -1.23
CA LYS A 133 -9.58 13.40 -2.27
C LYS A 133 -8.58 14.47 -1.85
N ILE A 134 -7.47 14.56 -2.56
CA ILE A 134 -6.48 15.61 -2.42
C ILE A 134 -6.75 16.62 -3.54
N THR A 135 -7.13 17.84 -3.16
CA THR A 135 -7.45 18.91 -4.12
C THR A 135 -6.18 19.45 -4.80
N ASP A 136 -6.35 20.26 -5.83
CA ASP A 136 -5.22 20.77 -6.65
C ASP A 136 -4.21 21.58 -5.81
N ARG A 137 -2.94 21.50 -6.20
CA ARG A 137 -1.82 22.31 -5.67
C ARG A 137 -1.52 22.08 -4.18
N LYS A 138 -1.84 20.93 -3.64
CA LYS A 138 -1.48 20.56 -2.26
C LYS A 138 -0.07 19.99 -2.19
N ILE A 139 0.62 20.30 -1.09
CA ILE A 139 1.94 19.78 -0.78
C ILE A 139 1.82 19.03 0.56
N LEU A 140 2.02 17.73 0.52
CA LEU A 140 1.95 16.84 1.66
C LEU A 140 3.26 16.07 1.72
N THR A 141 4.10 16.42 2.68
CA THR A 141 5.43 15.81 2.82
C THR A 141 5.60 15.27 4.24
N GLY A 142 5.67 13.97 4.36
CA GLY A 142 6.02 13.26 5.59
C GLY A 142 7.49 12.86 5.63
N SER A 143 7.81 11.87 6.43
CA SER A 143 9.11 11.22 6.42
C SER A 143 8.95 9.70 6.59
N ALA A 144 9.93 8.93 6.17
CA ALA A 144 9.90 7.46 6.31
C ALA A 144 9.77 6.99 7.78
N ASN A 145 10.24 7.81 8.73
CA ASN A 145 10.09 7.54 10.16
C ASN A 145 8.73 7.96 10.72
N TYR A 146 8.07 8.90 10.05
CA TYR A 146 6.77 9.45 10.45
C TYR A 146 5.95 9.80 9.19
N PRO A 147 5.38 8.79 8.50
CA PRO A 147 4.55 9.03 7.33
C PRO A 147 3.26 9.73 7.73
N ILE A 148 2.79 10.63 6.87
CA ILE A 148 1.48 11.28 7.06
C ILE A 148 0.40 10.26 6.75
N TYR A 149 -0.54 10.07 7.67
CA TYR A 149 -1.73 9.25 7.44
C TYR A 149 -2.97 10.13 7.23
N ILE A 150 -3.69 9.83 6.16
CA ILE A 150 -4.95 10.51 5.81
C ILE A 150 -6.08 9.49 5.87
N GLY A 151 -7.05 9.76 6.74
CA GLY A 151 -8.17 8.86 7.01
C GLY A 151 -9.15 8.74 5.84
N LYS A 152 -9.93 7.67 5.84
CA LYS A 152 -10.89 7.31 4.79
C LYS A 152 -11.89 8.45 4.51
N GLY A 153 -12.09 8.75 3.23
CA GLY A 153 -13.08 9.72 2.77
C GLY A 153 -12.72 11.17 3.08
N ALA A 154 -11.51 11.44 3.56
CA ALA A 154 -11.06 12.82 3.80
C ALA A 154 -10.91 13.60 2.48
N GLU A 155 -11.26 14.87 2.50
CA GLU A 155 -10.98 15.85 1.44
C GLU A 155 -10.03 16.92 1.99
N ILE A 156 -8.92 17.16 1.30
CA ILE A 156 -7.84 18.08 1.71
C ILE A 156 -7.58 19.10 0.60
#